data_ea876898bccb74c92a52ab3023b53361
#
_entry.id   ea876898bccb74c92a52ab3023b53361
#
_cell.length_a   1.000
_cell.length_b   1.000
_cell.length_c   1.000
_cell.angle_alpha   90.00
_cell.angle_beta   90.00
_cell.angle_gamma   90.00
#
_symmetry.space_group_name_H-M   'P 1'
#
loop_
_entity.id
_entity.type
_entity.pdbx_description
1 polymer ?
#
loop_
_entity_poly.entity_id
_entity_poly.type
_entity_poly.pdbx_seq_one_letter_code
_entity_poly.pdbx_strand_id
1 'polypeptide(L)'
;MEPFNTMFLAFFLLLVSLANAKIQEHEFVVQETPVKRLCNTHMSITVNGQFPGPTLEVNNGDTLVVKVVNKARYNVTIHWHGVRQIRTGWADGPEFVTQCPIRPGESYTYRFTIQGQEGTLWWHAHSSWLRATVYGALIIHPKEGDDYPFAKPKRETPILLGEWWDANPIDVVRQATQTGAAPNISDAYTINGQPGDLYKCSSQGTTIVPIDSGETNLIRVINAALNQPLFFTIANHKLTVVGADASYVKPFTTNVLMLGPGQTTDVLINGDQPPSRYYIAARAYQSAQNAPFDNTTTTSILEYKSSPCPAKGGANIKPIMPSLPNYNDTNTVTSFSKSFRSLRKVEVPYEVDEDLFFTIGLGLNKCPSNFNSNQCQGPNGTRFTSSMNNVSFVLPSKFSILQAHKLGVQGIFTTDFPAKPPVKFDYTGNVSRSLWQPIQGTKVTKLRFGSRVQIVLQDTSIVTPENHPIHLHGYDFYIVAEGFGNFDPKKDASKFNLVDPPMRNTVAVPVNGWAVIRFVADNPGVWIMHCHLDVHIGWGLATVFLVEDGEGLLESIEAPPEDLPLC
;
A
#
# COMPACT_ATOMS: atom_id res chain seq x y z
N MET A 1 -49.87 -20.38 33.92
CA MET A 1 -48.93 -21.12 33.05
C MET A 1 -48.72 -20.41 31.71
N GLU A 2 -48.36 -19.11 31.73
CA GLU A 2 -48.17 -18.37 30.45
C GLU A 2 -47.07 -17.30 30.39
N PRO A 3 -46.07 -17.21 31.25
CA PRO A 3 -44.97 -16.28 30.96
C PRO A 3 -43.74 -16.92 30.33
N PHE A 4 -43.68 -18.25 30.23
CA PHE A 4 -42.45 -18.94 29.74
C PHE A 4 -42.34 -18.99 28.22
N ASN A 5 -43.47 -19.01 27.49
CA ASN A 5 -43.43 -19.09 26.02
C ASN A 5 -43.15 -17.77 25.30
N THR A 6 -43.52 -16.65 25.89
CA THR A 6 -43.26 -15.30 25.32
C THR A 6 -41.79 -14.87 25.46
N MET A 7 -41.12 -15.33 26.52
CA MET A 7 -39.70 -15.03 26.72
C MET A 7 -38.78 -15.84 25.77
N PHE A 8 -39.17 -17.06 25.45
CA PHE A 8 -38.44 -17.92 24.49
C PHE A 8 -38.59 -17.42 23.05
N LEU A 9 -39.75 -16.89 22.66
CA LEU A 9 -39.98 -16.32 21.32
C LEU A 9 -39.23 -14.99 21.16
N ALA A 10 -39.15 -14.15 22.20
CA ALA A 10 -38.37 -12.89 22.20
C ALA A 10 -36.88 -13.17 22.15
N PHE A 11 -36.37 -14.24 22.80
CA PHE A 11 -34.98 -14.64 22.73
C PHE A 11 -34.60 -15.22 21.37
N PHE A 12 -35.51 -15.93 20.71
CA PHE A 12 -35.32 -16.46 19.36
C PHE A 12 -35.35 -15.36 18.28
N LEU A 13 -36.19 -14.33 18.46
CA LEU A 13 -36.25 -13.17 17.57
C LEU A 13 -35.00 -12.23 17.73
N LEU A 14 -34.40 -12.19 18.92
CA LEU A 14 -33.12 -11.47 19.14
C LEU A 14 -31.89 -12.18 18.53
N LEU A 15 -31.95 -13.51 18.37
CA LEU A 15 -30.86 -14.29 17.76
C LEU A 15 -30.89 -14.30 16.22
N VAL A 16 -32.03 -13.96 15.61
CA VAL A 16 -32.18 -13.92 14.15
C VAL A 16 -31.68 -12.60 13.53
N SER A 17 -31.46 -11.56 14.34
CA SER A 17 -30.96 -10.26 13.85
C SER A 17 -29.44 -10.13 13.80
N LEU A 18 -28.66 -11.21 13.99
CA LEU A 18 -27.20 -11.13 14.20
C LEU A 18 -26.31 -11.65 13.07
N ALA A 19 -26.83 -11.96 11.89
CA ALA A 19 -25.96 -12.42 10.81
C ALA A 19 -26.45 -11.96 9.43
N ASN A 20 -26.18 -10.71 9.08
CA ASN A 20 -26.30 -10.23 7.70
C ASN A 20 -24.92 -10.11 7.02
N ALA A 21 -23.95 -10.97 7.37
CA ALA A 21 -22.72 -11.09 6.61
C ALA A 21 -23.05 -11.68 5.22
N LYS A 22 -22.72 -10.96 4.16
CA LYS A 22 -22.93 -11.40 2.77
C LYS A 22 -21.68 -12.07 2.24
N ILE A 23 -21.87 -13.06 1.37
CA ILE A 23 -20.79 -13.58 0.54
C ILE A 23 -20.89 -12.86 -0.80
N GLN A 24 -19.80 -12.20 -1.19
CA GLN A 24 -19.70 -11.49 -2.46
C GLN A 24 -18.73 -12.23 -3.36
N GLU A 25 -19.21 -12.71 -4.50
CA GLU A 25 -18.43 -13.50 -5.45
C GLU A 25 -18.06 -12.65 -6.66
N HIS A 26 -16.77 -12.67 -7.02
CA HIS A 26 -16.21 -11.96 -8.16
C HIS A 26 -15.31 -12.86 -8.99
N GLU A 27 -15.20 -12.56 -10.28
CA GLU A 27 -14.22 -13.18 -11.16
C GLU A 27 -13.29 -12.10 -11.73
N PHE A 28 -11.99 -12.31 -11.55
CA PHE A 28 -10.93 -11.48 -12.10
C PHE A 28 -10.22 -12.24 -13.24
N VAL A 29 -10.46 -11.83 -14.46
CA VAL A 29 -9.74 -12.34 -15.62
C VAL A 29 -8.54 -11.43 -15.88
N VAL A 30 -7.35 -11.90 -15.51
CA VAL A 30 -6.09 -11.19 -15.80
C VAL A 30 -5.71 -11.49 -17.23
N GLN A 31 -5.66 -10.45 -18.09
CA GLN A 31 -5.48 -10.60 -19.53
C GLN A 31 -4.77 -9.42 -20.17
N GLU A 32 -4.26 -9.61 -21.38
CA GLU A 32 -3.72 -8.53 -22.20
C GLU A 32 -4.84 -7.73 -22.86
N THR A 33 -4.75 -6.39 -22.76
CA THR A 33 -5.73 -5.46 -23.33
C THR A 33 -5.00 -4.28 -23.96
N PRO A 34 -5.42 -3.80 -25.14
CA PRO A 34 -4.86 -2.58 -25.72
C PRO A 34 -5.28 -1.35 -24.90
N VAL A 35 -4.32 -0.66 -24.32
CA VAL A 35 -4.52 0.59 -23.55
C VAL A 35 -3.80 1.72 -24.26
N LYS A 36 -4.55 2.80 -24.57
CA LYS A 36 -4.00 3.99 -25.23
C LYS A 36 -3.73 5.10 -24.22
N ARG A 37 -2.46 5.52 -24.08
CA ARG A 37 -2.02 6.68 -23.29
C ARG A 37 -0.92 7.41 -24.07
N LEU A 38 -0.73 8.70 -23.80
CA LEU A 38 0.35 9.51 -24.37
C LEU A 38 0.51 9.37 -25.91
N CYS A 39 -0.60 9.29 -26.65
CA CYS A 39 -0.69 9.05 -28.09
C CYS A 39 -0.41 7.60 -28.55
N ASN A 40 0.18 6.74 -27.71
CA ASN A 40 0.58 5.37 -28.04
C ASN A 40 -0.41 4.34 -27.49
N THR A 41 -0.47 3.18 -28.13
CA THR A 41 -1.27 2.03 -27.68
C THR A 41 -0.33 0.88 -27.35
N HIS A 42 -0.42 0.40 -26.11
CA HIS A 42 0.35 -0.77 -25.65
C HIS A 42 -0.57 -1.89 -25.23
N MET A 43 -0.13 -3.13 -25.44
CA MET A 43 -0.77 -4.30 -24.83
C MET A 43 -0.36 -4.35 -23.37
N SER A 44 -1.29 -4.00 -22.49
CA SER A 44 -1.09 -3.93 -21.05
C SER A 44 -1.82 -5.07 -20.35
N ILE A 45 -1.27 -5.57 -19.24
CA ILE A 45 -1.97 -6.56 -18.42
C ILE A 45 -3.03 -5.82 -17.61
N THR A 46 -4.27 -6.29 -17.68
CA THR A 46 -5.43 -5.68 -17.03
C THR A 46 -6.30 -6.73 -16.35
N VAL A 47 -7.25 -6.31 -15.53
CA VAL A 47 -8.29 -7.18 -14.98
C VAL A 47 -9.62 -6.87 -15.65
N ASN A 48 -10.28 -7.90 -16.20
CA ASN A 48 -11.55 -7.80 -16.91
C ASN A 48 -11.54 -6.77 -18.05
N GLY A 49 -10.38 -6.55 -18.69
CA GLY A 49 -10.22 -5.56 -19.75
C GLY A 49 -10.22 -4.11 -19.29
N GLN A 50 -10.13 -3.84 -17.98
CA GLN A 50 -10.21 -2.50 -17.38
C GLN A 50 -8.84 -2.05 -16.83
N PHE A 51 -8.55 -0.76 -16.95
CA PHE A 51 -7.40 -0.10 -16.34
C PHE A 51 -7.78 1.30 -15.81
N PRO A 52 -7.71 1.57 -14.49
CA PRO A 52 -7.53 0.60 -13.41
C PRO A 52 -8.58 -0.52 -13.43
N GLY A 53 -8.30 -1.62 -12.73
CA GLY A 53 -9.21 -2.75 -12.60
C GLY A 53 -10.47 -2.41 -11.78
N PRO A 54 -11.39 -3.39 -11.59
CA PRO A 54 -12.66 -3.18 -10.90
C PRO A 54 -12.51 -2.65 -9.47
N THR A 55 -13.36 -1.71 -9.08
CA THR A 55 -13.58 -1.37 -7.67
C THR A 55 -14.44 -2.45 -7.03
N LEU A 56 -13.99 -2.98 -5.90
CA LEU A 56 -14.78 -3.85 -5.04
C LEU A 56 -15.37 -3.03 -3.89
N GLU A 57 -16.65 -3.25 -3.59
CA GLU A 57 -17.36 -2.60 -2.48
C GLU A 57 -17.97 -3.67 -1.58
N VAL A 58 -17.66 -3.63 -0.29
CA VAL A 58 -18.10 -4.60 0.72
C VAL A 58 -18.47 -3.89 2.01
N ASN A 59 -19.22 -4.56 2.89
CA ASN A 59 -19.42 -4.10 4.25
C ASN A 59 -18.47 -4.81 5.22
N ASN A 60 -18.13 -4.14 6.31
CA ASN A 60 -17.44 -4.78 7.43
C ASN A 60 -18.26 -5.97 7.93
N GLY A 61 -17.66 -7.16 7.90
CA GLY A 61 -18.31 -8.44 8.19
C GLY A 61 -18.58 -9.31 6.96
N ASP A 62 -18.57 -8.76 5.74
CA ASP A 62 -18.79 -9.53 4.52
C ASP A 62 -17.60 -10.44 4.19
N THR A 63 -17.89 -11.55 3.51
CA THR A 63 -16.87 -12.45 2.95
C THR A 63 -16.71 -12.19 1.46
N LEU A 64 -15.48 -11.93 1.04
CA LEU A 64 -15.10 -11.86 -0.37
C LEU A 64 -14.64 -13.23 -0.86
N VAL A 65 -15.12 -13.60 -2.05
CA VAL A 65 -14.68 -14.76 -2.82
C VAL A 65 -14.31 -14.27 -4.21
N VAL A 66 -13.03 -14.24 -4.52
CA VAL A 66 -12.55 -13.73 -5.80
C VAL A 66 -11.78 -14.82 -6.53
N LYS A 67 -12.38 -15.34 -7.61
CA LYS A 67 -11.72 -16.28 -8.51
C LYS A 67 -10.86 -15.51 -9.50
N VAL A 68 -9.54 -15.69 -9.42
CA VAL A 68 -8.58 -15.12 -10.36
C VAL A 68 -8.25 -16.13 -11.43
N VAL A 69 -8.53 -15.79 -12.69
CA VAL A 69 -8.21 -16.61 -13.89
C VAL A 69 -7.10 -15.92 -14.64
N ASN A 70 -5.95 -16.55 -14.73
CA ASN A 70 -4.79 -15.99 -15.42
C ASN A 70 -4.77 -16.36 -16.91
N LYS A 71 -5.19 -15.43 -17.77
CA LYS A 71 -5.08 -15.50 -19.23
C LYS A 71 -3.90 -14.69 -19.78
N ALA A 72 -3.10 -14.07 -18.90
CA ALA A 72 -1.90 -13.36 -19.31
C ALA A 72 -0.73 -14.33 -19.53
N ARG A 73 0.34 -13.83 -20.15
CA ARG A 73 1.57 -14.60 -20.40
C ARG A 73 2.55 -14.63 -19.22
N TYR A 74 2.23 -13.93 -18.12
CA TYR A 74 3.05 -13.84 -16.91
C TYR A 74 2.39 -14.59 -15.77
N ASN A 75 3.18 -15.05 -14.83
CA ASN A 75 2.69 -15.48 -13.52
C ASN A 75 2.04 -14.30 -12.80
N VAL A 76 0.99 -14.56 -12.02
CA VAL A 76 0.29 -13.52 -11.27
C VAL A 76 -0.13 -14.01 -9.89
N THR A 77 -0.05 -13.13 -8.91
CA THR A 77 -0.75 -13.23 -7.64
C THR A 77 -1.48 -11.91 -7.37
N ILE A 78 -2.55 -11.96 -6.59
CA ILE A 78 -3.28 -10.75 -6.17
C ILE A 78 -3.17 -10.63 -4.65
N HIS A 79 -2.77 -9.45 -4.20
CA HIS A 79 -2.74 -9.07 -2.79
C HIS A 79 -3.86 -8.08 -2.48
N TRP A 80 -4.45 -8.24 -1.30
CA TRP A 80 -5.53 -7.41 -0.77
C TRP A 80 -4.91 -6.45 0.25
N HIS A 81 -4.32 -5.38 -0.26
CA HIS A 81 -3.47 -4.47 0.50
C HIS A 81 -4.19 -3.88 1.70
N GLY A 82 -3.65 -4.19 2.89
CA GLY A 82 -4.18 -3.74 4.17
C GLY A 82 -5.29 -4.60 4.76
N VAL A 83 -5.82 -5.59 4.05
CA VAL A 83 -6.74 -6.58 4.65
C VAL A 83 -5.94 -7.47 5.60
N ARG A 84 -6.40 -7.57 6.87
CA ARG A 84 -5.67 -8.32 7.90
C ARG A 84 -5.62 -9.83 7.67
N GLN A 85 -6.47 -10.39 6.79
CA GLN A 85 -6.46 -11.83 6.47
C GLN A 85 -6.48 -12.70 7.72
N ILE A 86 -7.37 -12.38 8.70
CA ILE A 86 -7.44 -13.09 9.98
C ILE A 86 -7.66 -14.57 9.75
N ARG A 87 -6.65 -15.39 10.08
CA ARG A 87 -6.56 -16.83 9.88
C ARG A 87 -6.55 -17.30 8.41
N THR A 88 -6.72 -16.39 7.45
CA THR A 88 -6.79 -16.68 6.00
C THR A 88 -5.50 -16.30 5.27
N GLY A 89 -4.33 -16.48 5.90
CA GLY A 89 -3.03 -16.13 5.31
C GLY A 89 -2.74 -16.73 3.93
N TRP A 90 -3.40 -17.85 3.55
CA TRP A 90 -3.33 -18.41 2.21
C TRP A 90 -3.93 -17.50 1.13
N ALA A 91 -4.82 -16.56 1.52
CA ALA A 91 -5.42 -15.58 0.63
C ALA A 91 -4.68 -14.23 0.61
N ASP A 92 -3.56 -14.08 1.30
CA ASP A 92 -2.81 -12.81 1.35
C ASP A 92 -2.17 -12.42 0.01
N GLY A 93 -1.61 -13.38 -0.71
CA GLY A 93 -1.24 -13.23 -2.12
C GLY A 93 0.23 -12.92 -2.47
N PRO A 94 1.17 -12.55 -1.59
CA PRO A 94 2.55 -12.30 -2.01
C PRO A 94 3.22 -13.58 -2.52
N GLU A 95 3.77 -13.45 -3.76
CA GLU A 95 4.39 -14.54 -4.50
C GLU A 95 5.54 -15.17 -3.70
N PHE A 96 5.55 -16.51 -3.59
CA PHE A 96 6.51 -17.31 -2.83
C PHE A 96 6.63 -16.98 -1.32
N VAL A 97 5.78 -16.11 -0.79
CA VAL A 97 5.68 -15.89 0.65
C VAL A 97 4.50 -16.71 1.21
N THR A 98 3.28 -16.44 0.80
CA THR A 98 2.08 -17.18 1.23
C THR A 98 1.60 -18.21 0.24
N GLN A 99 1.84 -18.01 -1.06
CA GLN A 99 1.42 -18.89 -2.14
C GLN A 99 2.44 -18.94 -3.26
N CYS A 100 2.33 -19.95 -4.12
CA CYS A 100 2.98 -19.94 -5.43
C CYS A 100 2.13 -19.20 -6.45
N PRO A 101 2.72 -18.67 -7.53
CA PRO A 101 1.97 -17.87 -8.50
C PRO A 101 0.97 -18.70 -9.29
N ILE A 102 -0.13 -18.05 -9.68
CA ILE A 102 -1.10 -18.57 -10.65
C ILE A 102 -0.43 -18.50 -12.03
N ARG A 103 -0.14 -19.65 -12.64
CA ARG A 103 0.51 -19.72 -13.93
C ARG A 103 -0.43 -19.36 -15.07
N PRO A 104 0.08 -18.99 -16.26
CA PRO A 104 -0.74 -18.82 -17.45
C PRO A 104 -1.66 -20.02 -17.71
N GLY A 105 -2.97 -19.77 -17.83
CA GLY A 105 -4.01 -20.77 -18.02
C GLY A 105 -4.58 -21.39 -16.74
N GLU A 106 -4.02 -21.11 -15.57
CA GLU A 106 -4.49 -21.58 -14.26
C GLU A 106 -5.41 -20.56 -13.58
N SER A 107 -6.01 -20.96 -12.46
CA SER A 107 -6.84 -20.10 -11.62
C SER A 107 -6.66 -20.43 -10.15
N TYR A 108 -6.98 -19.45 -9.28
CA TYR A 108 -7.00 -19.60 -7.83
C TYR A 108 -8.15 -18.78 -7.24
N THR A 109 -8.79 -19.27 -6.18
CA THR A 109 -9.91 -18.60 -5.53
C THR A 109 -9.49 -18.07 -4.16
N TYR A 110 -9.35 -16.75 -4.07
CA TYR A 110 -9.14 -16.06 -2.80
C TYR A 110 -10.46 -16.00 -2.03
N ARG A 111 -10.43 -16.42 -0.75
CA ARG A 111 -11.60 -16.35 0.14
C ARG A 111 -11.17 -15.80 1.50
N PHE A 112 -11.80 -14.72 1.94
CA PHE A 112 -11.52 -14.09 3.24
C PHE A 112 -12.68 -13.22 3.68
N THR A 113 -12.79 -12.99 5.00
CA THR A 113 -13.81 -12.13 5.60
C THR A 113 -13.20 -10.82 6.09
N ILE A 114 -13.83 -9.70 5.79
CA ILE A 114 -13.44 -8.39 6.31
C ILE A 114 -13.85 -8.31 7.78
N GLN A 115 -12.91 -8.09 8.68
CA GLN A 115 -13.17 -8.08 10.11
C GLN A 115 -12.64 -6.82 10.78
N GLY A 116 -13.56 -5.93 11.23
CA GLY A 116 -13.23 -4.76 12.02
C GLY A 116 -12.41 -3.69 11.27
N GLN A 117 -12.54 -3.61 9.94
CA GLN A 117 -11.92 -2.58 9.10
C GLN A 117 -13.01 -1.85 8.31
N GLU A 118 -12.91 -0.53 8.20
CA GLU A 118 -13.88 0.34 7.50
C GLU A 118 -13.14 1.52 6.87
N GLY A 119 -13.42 1.79 5.60
CA GLY A 119 -12.79 2.85 4.83
C GLY A 119 -12.22 2.36 3.51
N THR A 120 -11.07 2.87 3.12
CA THR A 120 -10.48 2.61 1.82
C THR A 120 -9.24 1.76 1.94
N LEU A 121 -9.26 0.62 1.28
CA LEU A 121 -8.11 -0.22 0.93
C LEU A 121 -8.04 -0.37 -0.58
N TRP A 122 -7.18 -1.27 -1.06
CA TRP A 122 -7.05 -1.54 -2.48
C TRP A 122 -6.50 -2.95 -2.71
N TRP A 123 -6.54 -3.42 -3.93
CA TRP A 123 -5.97 -4.70 -4.33
C TRP A 123 -5.01 -4.50 -5.51
N HIS A 124 -4.00 -5.33 -5.59
CA HIS A 124 -3.02 -5.24 -6.69
C HIS A 124 -2.29 -6.57 -6.92
N ALA A 125 -1.70 -6.71 -8.10
CA ALA A 125 -0.77 -7.81 -8.35
C ALA A 125 0.46 -7.71 -7.43
N HIS A 126 0.89 -8.85 -6.90
CA HIS A 126 2.08 -8.96 -6.06
C HIS A 126 3.13 -9.90 -6.70
N SER A 127 3.26 -9.81 -8.01
CA SER A 127 4.21 -10.55 -8.85
C SER A 127 4.91 -9.57 -9.78
N SER A 128 6.22 -9.35 -9.57
CA SER A 128 7.01 -8.43 -10.37
C SER A 128 6.34 -7.05 -10.51
N TRP A 129 6.53 -6.33 -11.60
CA TRP A 129 5.93 -5.01 -11.87
C TRP A 129 4.53 -5.07 -12.52
N LEU A 130 3.81 -6.17 -12.38
CA LEU A 130 2.40 -6.24 -12.83
C LEU A 130 1.50 -5.22 -12.13
N ARG A 131 1.86 -4.79 -10.91
CA ARG A 131 1.14 -3.74 -10.17
C ARG A 131 1.06 -2.41 -10.95
N ALA A 132 1.94 -2.15 -11.92
CA ALA A 132 1.86 -0.96 -12.78
C ALA A 132 0.48 -0.79 -13.44
N THR A 133 -0.20 -1.91 -13.76
CA THR A 133 -1.49 -1.88 -14.46
C THR A 133 -2.55 -2.81 -13.87
N VAL A 134 -2.19 -3.68 -12.92
CA VAL A 134 -3.09 -4.65 -12.27
C VAL A 134 -3.34 -4.20 -10.84
N TYR A 135 -4.30 -3.31 -10.66
CA TYR A 135 -4.74 -2.79 -9.36
C TYR A 135 -6.15 -2.20 -9.44
N GLY A 136 -6.82 -2.10 -8.30
CA GLY A 136 -8.13 -1.46 -8.17
C GLY A 136 -8.47 -1.14 -6.70
N ALA A 137 -9.51 -0.36 -6.47
CA ALA A 137 -9.95 0.02 -5.14
C ALA A 137 -10.70 -1.14 -4.44
N LEU A 138 -10.59 -1.20 -3.11
CA LEU A 138 -11.41 -2.00 -2.22
C LEU A 138 -12.04 -1.06 -1.18
N ILE A 139 -13.33 -0.82 -1.29
CA ILE A 139 -14.07 0.08 -0.41
C ILE A 139 -14.82 -0.75 0.61
N ILE A 140 -14.55 -0.50 1.88
CA ILE A 140 -15.18 -1.18 3.00
C ILE A 140 -16.13 -0.19 3.67
N HIS A 141 -17.42 -0.40 3.46
CA HIS A 141 -18.47 0.37 4.11
C HIS A 141 -18.63 -0.07 5.58
N PRO A 142 -19.24 0.76 6.45
CA PRO A 142 -19.66 0.33 7.77
C PRO A 142 -20.48 -0.95 7.72
N LYS A 143 -20.51 -1.68 8.82
CA LYS A 143 -21.37 -2.86 8.95
C LYS A 143 -22.81 -2.50 8.56
N GLU A 144 -23.54 -3.40 7.95
CA GLU A 144 -24.92 -3.16 7.53
C GLU A 144 -25.78 -2.69 8.71
N GLY A 145 -26.35 -1.50 8.58
CA GLY A 145 -27.14 -0.82 9.64
C GLY A 145 -26.35 0.20 10.47
N ASP A 146 -25.04 0.26 10.33
CA ASP A 146 -24.21 1.26 11.00
C ASP A 146 -23.97 2.48 10.07
N ASP A 147 -23.79 3.65 10.68
CA ASP A 147 -23.50 4.89 9.98
C ASP A 147 -21.99 5.24 10.06
N TYR A 148 -21.53 6.07 9.13
CA TYR A 148 -20.21 6.69 9.23
C TYR A 148 -20.09 7.53 10.51
N PRO A 149 -18.90 7.62 11.14
CA PRO A 149 -18.67 8.47 12.31
C PRO A 149 -18.59 9.98 11.97
N PHE A 150 -18.91 10.34 10.74
CA PHE A 150 -18.99 11.71 10.22
C PHE A 150 -20.26 11.86 9.37
N ALA A 151 -20.60 13.09 8.98
CA ALA A 151 -21.78 13.34 8.17
C ALA A 151 -21.77 12.51 6.88
N LYS A 152 -22.86 11.78 6.62
CA LYS A 152 -22.99 10.91 5.46
C LYS A 152 -22.74 11.68 4.17
N PRO A 153 -21.76 11.29 3.35
CA PRO A 153 -21.47 11.97 2.09
C PRO A 153 -22.60 11.72 1.08
N LYS A 154 -22.80 12.67 0.19
CA LYS A 154 -23.76 12.52 -0.89
C LYS A 154 -23.26 11.56 -1.97
N ARG A 155 -21.95 11.59 -2.22
CA ARG A 155 -21.23 10.72 -3.18
C ARG A 155 -19.91 10.29 -2.60
N GLU A 156 -19.47 9.14 -3.03
CA GLU A 156 -18.15 8.59 -2.74
C GLU A 156 -17.43 8.35 -4.07
N THR A 157 -16.18 8.79 -4.17
CA THR A 157 -15.42 8.70 -5.41
C THR A 157 -14.02 8.20 -5.12
N PRO A 158 -13.65 7.00 -5.55
CA PRO A 158 -12.27 6.53 -5.48
C PRO A 158 -11.40 7.26 -6.50
N ILE A 159 -10.23 7.69 -6.04
CA ILE A 159 -9.17 8.31 -6.83
C ILE A 159 -7.92 7.47 -6.67
N LEU A 160 -7.54 6.75 -7.73
CA LEU A 160 -6.33 5.94 -7.76
C LEU A 160 -5.23 6.72 -8.48
N LEU A 161 -4.21 7.10 -7.73
CA LEU A 161 -2.99 7.72 -8.25
C LEU A 161 -2.06 6.60 -8.72
N GLY A 162 -1.48 6.72 -9.90
CA GLY A 162 -0.62 5.69 -10.48
C GLY A 162 0.49 6.25 -11.32
N GLU A 163 1.29 5.37 -11.87
CA GLU A 163 2.35 5.66 -12.82
C GLU A 163 2.10 4.94 -14.14
N TRP A 164 2.52 5.53 -15.23
CA TRP A 164 2.42 4.97 -16.58
C TRP A 164 3.79 4.97 -17.26
N TRP A 165 4.17 3.82 -17.80
CA TRP A 165 5.32 3.69 -18.71
C TRP A 165 4.81 3.53 -20.14
N ASP A 166 5.38 4.27 -21.06
CA ASP A 166 5.18 4.11 -22.51
C ASP A 166 6.00 2.92 -23.04
N ALA A 167 6.04 1.87 -22.25
CA ALA A 167 6.75 0.62 -22.43
C ALA A 167 6.06 -0.49 -21.62
N ASN A 168 6.42 -1.75 -21.86
CA ASN A 168 5.99 -2.84 -20.97
C ASN A 168 6.74 -2.77 -19.63
N PRO A 169 6.07 -2.56 -18.48
CA PRO A 169 6.74 -2.45 -17.18
C PRO A 169 7.57 -3.67 -16.80
N ILE A 170 7.17 -4.87 -17.26
CA ILE A 170 7.93 -6.11 -17.00
C ILE A 170 9.27 -6.09 -17.75
N ASP A 171 9.32 -5.51 -18.94
CA ASP A 171 10.58 -5.39 -19.68
C ASP A 171 11.48 -4.32 -19.05
N VAL A 172 10.90 -3.23 -18.51
CA VAL A 172 11.63 -2.18 -17.79
C VAL A 172 12.34 -2.77 -16.56
N VAL A 173 11.63 -3.50 -15.70
CA VAL A 173 12.25 -4.11 -14.50
C VAL A 173 13.19 -5.25 -14.86
N ARG A 174 12.89 -6.02 -15.91
CA ARG A 174 13.78 -7.10 -16.37
C ARG A 174 15.13 -6.54 -16.82
N GLN A 175 15.14 -5.45 -17.59
CA GLN A 175 16.36 -4.78 -18.03
C GLN A 175 17.16 -4.26 -16.83
N ALA A 176 16.51 -3.61 -15.88
CA ALA A 176 17.14 -3.14 -14.64
C ALA A 176 17.77 -4.30 -13.85
N THR A 177 17.04 -5.41 -13.69
CA THR A 177 17.55 -6.60 -13.00
C THR A 177 18.73 -7.22 -13.73
N GLN A 178 18.71 -7.29 -15.06
CA GLN A 178 19.83 -7.84 -15.85
C GLN A 178 21.08 -6.97 -15.74
N THR A 179 20.92 -5.65 -15.84
CA THR A 179 22.03 -4.70 -15.82
C THR A 179 22.49 -4.31 -14.41
N GLY A 180 21.69 -4.56 -13.38
CA GLY A 180 21.94 -4.09 -12.01
C GLY A 180 21.82 -2.57 -11.81
N ALA A 181 21.34 -1.85 -12.82
CA ALA A 181 21.02 -0.43 -12.76
C ALA A 181 19.65 -0.17 -12.10
N ALA A 182 19.35 1.11 -11.82
CA ALA A 182 17.98 1.52 -11.52
C ALA A 182 17.11 1.41 -12.80
N PRO A 183 15.82 1.06 -12.68
CA PRO A 183 14.91 1.04 -13.82
C PRO A 183 14.62 2.47 -14.32
N ASN A 184 14.18 2.57 -15.58
CA ASN A 184 13.69 3.83 -16.11
C ASN A 184 12.47 4.29 -15.31
N ILE A 185 12.40 5.61 -15.07
CA ILE A 185 11.25 6.27 -14.43
C ILE A 185 10.01 6.19 -15.32
N SER A 186 8.83 6.43 -14.72
CA SER A 186 7.56 6.53 -15.45
C SER A 186 7.53 7.73 -16.41
N ASP A 187 6.73 7.63 -17.47
CA ASP A 187 6.55 8.67 -18.48
C ASP A 187 5.41 9.64 -18.10
N ALA A 188 4.53 9.24 -17.17
CA ALA A 188 3.49 10.09 -16.62
C ALA A 188 2.96 9.53 -15.29
N TYR A 189 2.48 10.43 -14.42
CA TYR A 189 1.55 10.05 -13.36
C TYR A 189 0.12 9.98 -13.93
N THR A 190 -0.75 9.26 -13.23
CA THR A 190 -2.16 9.11 -13.64
C THR A 190 -3.12 9.31 -12.47
N ILE A 191 -4.31 9.80 -12.77
CA ILE A 191 -5.48 9.77 -11.90
C ILE A 191 -6.51 8.86 -12.55
N ASN A 192 -6.89 7.77 -11.87
CA ASN A 192 -7.77 6.73 -12.42
C ASN A 192 -7.29 6.23 -13.78
N GLY A 193 -5.98 6.00 -13.90
CA GLY A 193 -5.35 5.51 -15.12
C GLY A 193 -5.22 6.51 -16.26
N GLN A 194 -5.53 7.80 -16.05
CA GLN A 194 -5.46 8.85 -17.06
C GLN A 194 -4.43 9.91 -16.69
N PRO A 195 -3.52 10.29 -17.61
CA PRO A 195 -2.52 11.34 -17.35
C PRO A 195 -3.13 12.75 -17.16
N GLY A 196 -4.33 12.98 -17.70
CA GLY A 196 -4.99 14.28 -17.65
C GLY A 196 -4.75 15.15 -18.89
N ASP A 197 -5.47 16.27 -18.98
CA ASP A 197 -5.53 17.13 -20.17
C ASP A 197 -4.29 18.03 -20.36
N LEU A 198 -3.34 18.01 -19.42
CA LEU A 198 -2.06 18.68 -19.57
C LEU A 198 -1.10 17.91 -20.49
N TYR A 199 -1.36 16.62 -20.72
CA TYR A 199 -0.58 15.78 -21.62
C TYR A 199 -1.18 15.74 -23.02
N LYS A 200 -0.32 15.65 -24.03
CA LYS A 200 -0.76 15.46 -25.42
C LYS A 200 -1.60 14.18 -25.54
N CYS A 201 -2.62 14.22 -26.41
CA CYS A 201 -3.54 13.12 -26.69
C CYS A 201 -4.35 12.58 -25.50
N SER A 202 -4.37 13.26 -24.34
CA SER A 202 -4.98 12.74 -23.11
C SER A 202 -6.23 13.52 -22.66
N SER A 203 -6.59 14.62 -23.33
CA SER A 203 -7.71 15.48 -22.93
C SER A 203 -9.08 14.78 -22.97
N GLN A 204 -9.30 13.88 -23.92
CA GLN A 204 -10.57 13.15 -24.04
C GLN A 204 -10.78 12.07 -22.96
N GLY A 205 -9.71 11.59 -22.35
CA GLY A 205 -9.74 10.57 -21.30
C GLY A 205 -9.68 11.14 -19.88
N THR A 206 -9.56 12.47 -19.73
CA THR A 206 -9.43 13.11 -18.41
C THR A 206 -10.62 12.78 -17.52
N THR A 207 -10.34 12.26 -16.32
CA THR A 207 -11.37 11.91 -15.34
C THR A 207 -12.12 13.15 -14.86
N ILE A 208 -13.45 13.09 -14.84
CA ILE A 208 -14.31 14.17 -14.32
C ILE A 208 -15.01 13.64 -13.06
N VAL A 209 -14.87 14.39 -11.96
CA VAL A 209 -15.53 14.15 -10.68
C VAL A 209 -16.63 15.19 -10.50
N PRO A 210 -17.92 14.81 -10.52
CA PRO A 210 -19.01 15.75 -10.37
C PRO A 210 -19.24 16.12 -8.91
N ILE A 211 -19.57 17.40 -8.66
CA ILE A 211 -20.03 17.90 -7.36
C ILE A 211 -21.17 18.90 -7.57
N ASP A 212 -22.11 18.96 -6.65
CA ASP A 212 -23.16 19.98 -6.64
C ASP A 212 -22.90 21.00 -5.53
N SER A 213 -23.34 22.26 -5.76
CA SER A 213 -23.21 23.32 -4.73
C SER A 213 -23.96 22.93 -3.46
N GLY A 214 -23.27 23.06 -2.30
CA GLY A 214 -23.79 22.72 -0.98
C GLY A 214 -23.71 21.24 -0.60
N GLU A 215 -23.27 20.35 -1.50
CA GLU A 215 -23.07 18.93 -1.19
C GLU A 215 -21.71 18.68 -0.52
N THR A 216 -21.68 17.69 0.38
CA THR A 216 -20.42 17.09 0.91
C THR A 216 -20.20 15.75 0.24
N ASN A 217 -19.05 15.58 -0.38
CA ASN A 217 -18.64 14.34 -1.04
C ASN A 217 -17.40 13.74 -0.36
N LEU A 218 -17.29 12.43 -0.38
CA LEU A 218 -16.14 11.68 0.11
C LEU A 218 -15.24 11.30 -1.08
N ILE A 219 -14.02 11.79 -1.06
CA ILE A 219 -12.98 11.41 -2.01
C ILE A 219 -12.06 10.41 -1.32
N ARG A 220 -11.90 9.23 -1.91
CA ARG A 220 -11.11 8.11 -1.40
C ARG A 220 -9.82 8.01 -2.20
N VAL A 221 -8.74 8.60 -1.66
CA VAL A 221 -7.47 8.72 -2.38
C VAL A 221 -6.56 7.54 -2.07
N ILE A 222 -6.11 6.84 -3.10
CA ILE A 222 -5.23 5.68 -3.03
C ILE A 222 -3.96 5.99 -3.81
N ASN A 223 -2.78 5.83 -3.22
CA ASN A 223 -1.54 5.88 -3.98
C ASN A 223 -1.14 4.47 -4.43
N ALA A 224 -1.51 4.11 -5.66
CA ALA A 224 -1.19 2.86 -6.33
C ALA A 224 0.09 2.94 -7.20
N ALA A 225 0.83 4.05 -7.16
CA ALA A 225 2.09 4.21 -7.87
C ALA A 225 3.10 3.13 -7.46
N LEU A 226 3.95 2.70 -8.40
CA LEU A 226 5.01 1.73 -8.12
C LEU A 226 6.11 2.33 -7.23
N ASN A 227 6.57 3.55 -7.57
CA ASN A 227 7.82 4.07 -7.00
C ASN A 227 7.73 5.52 -6.50
N GLN A 228 6.56 6.18 -6.60
CA GLN A 228 6.50 7.60 -6.33
C GLN A 228 5.53 7.97 -5.21
N PRO A 229 6.01 8.54 -4.08
CA PRO A 229 5.18 9.29 -3.16
C PRO A 229 4.62 10.54 -3.85
N LEU A 230 3.34 10.84 -3.65
CA LEU A 230 2.64 11.88 -4.36
C LEU A 230 1.98 12.89 -3.43
N PHE A 231 2.16 14.19 -3.73
CA PHE A 231 1.27 15.24 -3.25
C PHE A 231 -0.02 15.22 -4.05
N PHE A 232 -1.14 15.44 -3.36
CA PHE A 232 -2.48 15.53 -3.95
C PHE A 232 -3.21 16.75 -3.41
N THR A 233 -3.91 17.48 -4.28
CA THR A 233 -4.70 18.66 -3.91
C THR A 233 -5.85 18.91 -4.88
N ILE A 234 -6.84 19.69 -4.44
CA ILE A 234 -7.97 20.14 -5.26
C ILE A 234 -8.00 21.67 -5.22
N ALA A 235 -8.03 22.30 -6.38
CA ALA A 235 -8.01 23.77 -6.48
C ALA A 235 -9.13 24.41 -5.67
N ASN A 236 -8.78 25.37 -4.82
CA ASN A 236 -9.66 26.17 -3.96
C ASN A 236 -10.50 25.38 -2.93
N HIS A 237 -10.37 24.06 -2.83
CA HIS A 237 -11.12 23.26 -1.88
C HIS A 237 -10.27 22.87 -0.68
N LYS A 238 -10.88 22.86 0.50
CA LYS A 238 -10.32 22.29 1.72
C LYS A 238 -10.58 20.79 1.74
N LEU A 239 -9.61 20.03 2.22
CA LEU A 239 -9.66 18.58 2.36
C LEU A 239 -9.80 18.27 3.85
N THR A 240 -10.97 17.77 4.28
CA THR A 240 -11.15 17.32 5.67
C THR A 240 -10.88 15.83 5.73
N VAL A 241 -9.71 15.44 6.26
CA VAL A 241 -9.30 14.05 6.41
C VAL A 241 -10.15 13.40 7.50
N VAL A 242 -10.74 12.24 7.20
CA VAL A 242 -11.62 11.48 8.11
C VAL A 242 -11.22 10.02 8.26
N GLY A 243 -10.35 9.50 7.39
CA GLY A 243 -9.86 8.13 7.41
C GLY A 243 -8.52 7.96 6.73
N ALA A 244 -7.80 6.91 7.07
CA ALA A 244 -6.56 6.46 6.44
C ALA A 244 -6.39 4.96 6.64
N ASP A 245 -6.00 4.22 5.59
CA ASP A 245 -5.75 2.78 5.60
C ASP A 245 -6.88 1.99 6.31
N ALA A 246 -8.14 2.25 5.92
CA ALA A 246 -9.35 1.66 6.49
C ALA A 246 -9.51 1.83 8.01
N SER A 247 -9.00 2.94 8.55
CA SER A 247 -9.19 3.35 9.95
C SER A 247 -9.66 4.79 10.02
N TYR A 248 -10.70 5.06 10.80
CA TYR A 248 -11.18 6.43 11.01
C TYR A 248 -10.22 7.22 11.90
N VAL A 249 -10.05 8.49 11.55
CA VAL A 249 -9.19 9.42 12.29
C VAL A 249 -9.97 10.62 12.82
N LYS A 250 -9.43 11.31 13.83
CA LYS A 250 -9.97 12.61 14.25
C LYS A 250 -9.92 13.55 13.05
N PRO A 251 -11.06 14.14 12.64
CA PRO A 251 -11.10 15.02 11.49
C PRO A 251 -10.13 16.19 11.62
N PHE A 252 -9.35 16.43 10.60
CA PHE A 252 -8.52 17.62 10.47
C PHE A 252 -8.54 18.12 9.03
N THR A 253 -8.34 19.43 8.84
CA THR A 253 -8.43 20.07 7.52
C THR A 253 -7.06 20.46 7.02
N THR A 254 -6.81 20.15 5.75
CA THR A 254 -5.57 20.50 5.04
C THR A 254 -5.88 21.01 3.62
N ASN A 255 -4.88 21.57 2.95
CA ASN A 255 -4.94 21.92 1.52
C ASN A 255 -4.27 20.87 0.63
N VAL A 256 -3.47 20.00 1.19
CA VAL A 256 -2.65 19.02 0.47
C VAL A 256 -2.55 17.74 1.25
N LEU A 257 -2.65 16.61 0.56
CA LEU A 257 -2.30 15.29 1.09
C LEU A 257 -0.91 14.92 0.59
N MET A 258 -0.22 14.08 1.34
CA MET A 258 0.95 13.34 0.89
C MET A 258 0.71 11.85 1.15
N LEU A 259 0.79 11.06 0.10
CA LEU A 259 0.63 9.60 0.20
C LEU A 259 1.87 8.91 -0.38
N GLY A 260 2.52 8.07 0.41
CA GLY A 260 3.46 7.08 -0.11
C GLY A 260 2.73 5.96 -0.87
N PRO A 261 3.38 5.28 -1.82
CA PRO A 261 2.82 4.06 -2.41
C PRO A 261 2.30 3.09 -1.35
N GLY A 262 1.10 2.56 -1.56
CA GLY A 262 0.40 1.71 -0.60
C GLY A 262 -0.56 2.44 0.33
N GLN A 263 -0.37 3.72 0.60
CA GLN A 263 -1.20 4.48 1.52
C GLN A 263 -2.53 4.91 0.92
N THR A 264 -3.57 4.95 1.76
CA THR A 264 -4.88 5.53 1.42
C THR A 264 -5.24 6.66 2.38
N THR A 265 -6.09 7.60 1.91
CA THR A 265 -6.62 8.69 2.75
C THR A 265 -8.01 9.06 2.27
N ASP A 266 -8.98 9.07 3.19
CA ASP A 266 -10.36 9.46 2.95
C ASP A 266 -10.59 10.91 3.34
N VAL A 267 -11.10 11.73 2.42
CA VAL A 267 -11.33 13.16 2.65
C VAL A 267 -12.73 13.59 2.26
N LEU A 268 -13.35 14.37 3.13
CA LEU A 268 -14.57 15.11 2.80
C LEU A 268 -14.21 16.41 2.09
N ILE A 269 -14.93 16.71 1.02
CA ILE A 269 -14.90 17.98 0.31
C ILE A 269 -16.31 18.58 0.27
N ASN A 270 -16.41 19.89 0.36
CA ASN A 270 -17.68 20.62 0.27
C ASN A 270 -17.78 21.34 -1.06
N GLY A 271 -18.96 21.32 -1.65
CA GLY A 271 -19.30 22.11 -2.83
C GLY A 271 -19.57 23.58 -2.47
N ASP A 272 -18.59 24.26 -1.89
CA ASP A 272 -18.68 25.62 -1.35
C ASP A 272 -18.03 26.69 -2.26
N GLN A 273 -17.53 26.28 -3.42
CA GLN A 273 -16.90 27.19 -4.37
C GLN A 273 -17.90 27.64 -5.45
N PRO A 274 -17.66 28.78 -6.11
CA PRO A 274 -18.44 29.18 -7.27
C PRO A 274 -18.53 28.07 -8.32
N PRO A 275 -19.72 27.84 -8.93
CA PRO A 275 -19.87 26.83 -9.97
C PRO A 275 -18.91 27.04 -11.12
N SER A 276 -17.93 26.13 -11.25
CA SER A 276 -16.85 26.16 -12.25
C SER A 276 -16.21 24.77 -12.37
N ARG A 277 -15.07 24.72 -13.05
CA ARG A 277 -14.19 23.54 -13.15
C ARG A 277 -12.90 23.80 -12.39
N TYR A 278 -12.49 22.82 -11.59
CA TYR A 278 -11.31 22.90 -10.74
C TYR A 278 -10.42 21.68 -11.00
N TYR A 279 -9.12 21.89 -11.14
CA TYR A 279 -8.24 20.73 -11.22
C TYR A 279 -8.11 20.05 -9.87
N ILE A 280 -8.23 18.74 -9.91
CA ILE A 280 -7.64 17.80 -8.95
C ILE A 280 -6.25 17.49 -9.51
N ALA A 281 -5.20 17.67 -8.73
CA ALA A 281 -3.84 17.53 -9.26
C ALA A 281 -2.95 16.73 -8.31
N ALA A 282 -2.05 15.94 -8.88
CA ALA A 282 -1.01 15.24 -8.15
C ALA A 282 0.35 15.39 -8.83
N ARG A 283 1.41 15.46 -8.01
CA ARG A 283 2.80 15.51 -8.43
C ARG A 283 3.72 14.85 -7.41
N ALA A 284 4.95 14.53 -7.83
CA ALA A 284 5.94 13.87 -6.98
C ALA A 284 6.28 14.63 -5.69
N TYR A 285 6.41 13.87 -4.58
CA TYR A 285 7.32 14.18 -3.50
C TYR A 285 8.60 13.36 -3.71
N GLN A 286 9.73 14.02 -3.89
CA GLN A 286 11.02 13.39 -4.14
C GLN A 286 12.00 13.76 -3.03
N SER A 287 12.33 12.78 -2.19
CA SER A 287 13.24 12.96 -1.05
C SER A 287 14.67 12.55 -1.35
N ALA A 288 14.89 11.59 -2.26
CA ALA A 288 16.21 11.14 -2.65
C ALA A 288 16.91 12.20 -3.49
N GLN A 289 18.10 12.63 -3.05
CA GLN A 289 18.90 13.61 -3.77
C GLN A 289 19.55 12.98 -5.01
N ASN A 290 19.54 13.72 -6.12
CA ASN A 290 20.15 13.31 -7.39
C ASN A 290 19.58 12.03 -8.02
N ALA A 291 18.47 11.48 -7.51
CA ALA A 291 17.76 10.40 -8.17
C ALA A 291 16.82 10.99 -9.24
N PRO A 292 16.76 10.40 -10.45
CA PRO A 292 15.82 10.85 -11.46
C PRO A 292 14.37 10.53 -11.04
N PHE A 293 13.43 11.40 -11.40
CA PHE A 293 12.00 11.21 -11.19
C PHE A 293 11.20 11.97 -12.24
N ASP A 294 9.95 11.59 -12.45
CA ASP A 294 9.02 12.35 -13.29
C ASP A 294 8.58 13.63 -12.55
N ASN A 295 8.96 14.80 -13.06
CA ASN A 295 8.62 16.10 -12.46
C ASN A 295 7.35 16.71 -13.09
N THR A 296 6.51 15.92 -13.71
CA THR A 296 5.25 16.37 -14.31
C THR A 296 4.10 16.37 -13.30
N THR A 297 2.95 16.88 -13.71
CA THR A 297 1.74 16.94 -12.89
C THR A 297 0.61 16.26 -13.63
N THR A 298 -0.02 15.27 -13.00
CA THR A 298 -1.26 14.66 -13.51
C THR A 298 -2.46 15.41 -13.00
N THR A 299 -3.55 15.41 -13.80
CA THR A 299 -4.79 16.15 -13.48
C THR A 299 -6.04 15.33 -13.75
N SER A 300 -7.07 15.58 -12.92
CA SER A 300 -8.46 15.31 -13.23
C SER A 300 -9.28 16.56 -12.91
N ILE A 301 -10.58 16.55 -13.20
CA ILE A 301 -11.41 17.75 -13.09
C ILE A 301 -12.53 17.52 -12.09
N LEU A 302 -12.59 18.35 -11.04
CA LEU A 302 -13.76 18.52 -10.21
C LEU A 302 -14.69 19.49 -10.92
N GLU A 303 -15.88 19.04 -11.30
CA GLU A 303 -16.84 19.83 -12.08
C GLU A 303 -18.14 20.05 -11.32
N TYR A 304 -18.50 21.33 -11.12
CA TYR A 304 -19.81 21.68 -10.57
C TYR A 304 -20.89 21.51 -11.62
N LYS A 305 -21.91 20.70 -11.36
CA LYS A 305 -23.01 20.41 -12.31
C LYS A 305 -23.80 21.65 -12.73
N SER A 306 -23.87 22.66 -11.86
CA SER A 306 -24.49 23.96 -12.14
C SER A 306 -23.55 24.94 -12.87
N SER A 307 -22.33 24.51 -13.23
CA SER A 307 -21.45 25.34 -14.06
C SER A 307 -22.15 25.70 -15.34
N PRO A 308 -22.03 26.95 -15.82
CA PRO A 308 -22.58 27.32 -17.14
C PRO A 308 -21.97 26.36 -18.17
N CYS A 309 -22.78 25.44 -18.68
CA CYS A 309 -22.39 24.68 -19.88
C CYS A 309 -22.10 25.70 -20.98
N PRO A 310 -20.97 25.64 -21.71
CA PRO A 310 -20.80 26.52 -22.86
C PRO A 310 -21.99 26.28 -23.78
N ALA A 311 -22.81 27.31 -23.97
CA ALA A 311 -23.76 27.33 -25.07
C ALA A 311 -22.98 26.91 -26.33
N LYS A 312 -23.62 26.16 -27.24
CA LYS A 312 -23.00 25.71 -28.51
C LYS A 312 -22.16 26.86 -29.09
N GLY A 313 -20.81 26.79 -28.99
CA GLY A 313 -19.89 27.84 -29.41
C GLY A 313 -19.20 28.64 -28.27
N GLY A 314 -19.44 28.36 -26.99
CA GLY A 314 -18.75 29.00 -25.84
C GLY A 314 -17.36 28.44 -25.61
N ALA A 315 -16.41 29.32 -25.25
CA ALA A 315 -15.04 28.93 -24.90
C ALA A 315 -15.02 27.87 -23.79
N ASN A 316 -14.25 26.79 -23.96
CA ASN A 316 -13.98 25.81 -22.90
C ASN A 316 -13.49 26.53 -21.66
N ILE A 317 -14.26 26.50 -20.56
CA ILE A 317 -13.82 27.04 -19.28
C ILE A 317 -12.63 26.22 -18.85
N LYS A 318 -11.44 26.83 -18.87
CA LYS A 318 -10.20 26.18 -18.40
C LYS A 318 -10.32 25.95 -16.88
N PRO A 319 -10.09 24.72 -16.39
CA PRO A 319 -10.13 24.46 -14.96
C PRO A 319 -9.09 25.29 -14.19
N ILE A 320 -9.46 25.69 -12.97
CA ILE A 320 -8.58 26.45 -12.07
C ILE A 320 -7.51 25.49 -11.53
N MET A 321 -6.22 25.87 -11.67
CA MET A 321 -5.08 25.06 -11.20
C MET A 321 -4.82 25.31 -9.70
N PRO A 322 -4.60 24.26 -8.89
CA PRO A 322 -4.18 24.42 -7.49
C PRO A 322 -2.71 24.77 -7.40
N SER A 323 -2.32 25.32 -6.24
CA SER A 323 -0.91 25.43 -5.83
C SER A 323 -0.47 24.11 -5.22
N LEU A 324 0.56 23.48 -5.78
CA LEU A 324 1.19 22.27 -5.27
C LEU A 324 2.50 22.63 -4.56
N PRO A 325 2.89 21.89 -3.49
CA PRO A 325 4.19 22.04 -2.84
C PRO A 325 5.34 21.80 -3.82
N ASN A 326 6.54 22.29 -3.50
CA ASN A 326 7.75 21.86 -4.20
C ASN A 326 7.96 20.36 -4.00
N TYR A 327 8.56 19.71 -5.00
CA TYR A 327 8.78 18.24 -4.97
C TYR A 327 9.57 17.77 -3.74
N ASN A 328 10.41 18.60 -3.15
CA ASN A 328 11.26 18.28 -1.98
C ASN A 328 10.76 18.92 -0.67
N ASP A 329 9.50 19.30 -0.57
CA ASP A 329 8.93 19.95 0.62
C ASP A 329 8.66 18.95 1.75
N THR A 330 9.73 18.53 2.42
CA THR A 330 9.68 17.63 3.59
C THR A 330 8.93 18.23 4.78
N ASN A 331 8.87 19.57 4.89
CA ASN A 331 8.12 20.23 5.96
C ASN A 331 6.60 20.01 5.82
N THR A 332 6.08 20.16 4.61
CA THR A 332 4.67 19.86 4.31
C THR A 332 4.36 18.39 4.59
N VAL A 333 5.23 17.47 4.16
CA VAL A 333 5.09 16.02 4.43
C VAL A 333 5.03 15.74 5.93
N THR A 334 6.00 16.29 6.69
CA THR A 334 6.08 16.09 8.16
C THR A 334 4.89 16.68 8.89
N SER A 335 4.41 17.85 8.47
CA SER A 335 3.23 18.49 9.07
C SER A 335 1.98 17.66 8.82
N PHE A 336 1.85 17.09 7.63
CA PHE A 336 0.72 16.23 7.28
C PHE A 336 0.74 14.92 8.08
N SER A 337 1.87 14.18 8.10
CA SER A 337 1.97 12.91 8.84
C SER A 337 1.70 13.08 10.34
N LYS A 338 2.17 14.16 10.94
CA LYS A 338 1.94 14.46 12.36
C LYS A 338 0.51 14.90 12.72
N SER A 339 -0.35 15.16 11.75
CA SER A 339 -1.74 15.57 11.99
C SER A 339 -2.67 14.41 12.31
N PHE A 340 -2.28 13.18 11.98
CA PHE A 340 -3.12 12.01 12.19
C PHE A 340 -3.24 11.63 13.67
N ARG A 341 -4.48 11.36 14.09
CA ARG A 341 -4.82 10.79 15.40
C ARG A 341 -5.96 9.81 15.23
N SER A 342 -5.93 8.69 15.95
CA SER A 342 -7.08 7.79 15.99
C SER A 342 -8.34 8.52 16.46
N LEU A 343 -9.49 8.19 15.87
CA LEU A 343 -10.77 8.85 16.17
C LEU A 343 -11.13 8.74 17.65
N ARG A 344 -10.80 7.59 18.27
CA ARG A 344 -11.04 7.29 19.67
C ARG A 344 -9.73 6.97 20.36
N LYS A 345 -9.73 6.97 21.69
CA LYS A 345 -8.65 6.39 22.48
C LYS A 345 -8.50 4.91 22.08
N VAL A 346 -7.27 4.48 21.84
CA VAL A 346 -6.94 3.11 21.43
C VAL A 346 -6.10 2.40 22.49
N GLU A 347 -6.13 1.09 22.50
CA GLU A 347 -5.30 0.26 23.38
C GLU A 347 -3.98 -0.07 22.68
N VAL A 348 -3.03 0.86 22.79
CA VAL A 348 -1.67 0.63 22.31
C VAL A 348 -0.96 -0.28 23.29
N PRO A 349 -0.26 -1.34 22.85
CA PRO A 349 0.56 -2.15 23.75
C PRO A 349 1.54 -1.27 24.54
N TYR A 350 1.34 -1.18 25.86
CA TYR A 350 2.22 -0.39 26.73
C TYR A 350 3.52 -1.13 27.01
N GLU A 351 3.41 -2.38 27.44
CA GLU A 351 4.53 -3.28 27.59
C GLU A 351 4.90 -3.87 26.24
N VAL A 352 6.16 -4.24 26.08
CA VAL A 352 6.72 -4.76 24.84
C VAL A 352 7.44 -6.08 25.16
N ASP A 353 7.06 -7.15 24.47
CA ASP A 353 7.69 -8.46 24.57
C ASP A 353 8.83 -8.60 23.57
N GLU A 354 8.66 -8.03 22.37
CA GLU A 354 9.62 -8.06 21.28
C GLU A 354 10.01 -6.63 20.86
N ASP A 355 11.23 -6.22 21.19
CA ASP A 355 11.79 -4.90 20.85
C ASP A 355 12.80 -5.03 19.69
N LEU A 356 12.30 -4.73 18.48
CA LEU A 356 13.04 -4.87 17.24
C LEU A 356 13.52 -3.52 16.74
N PHE A 357 14.71 -3.50 16.15
CA PHE A 357 15.28 -2.30 15.53
C PHE A 357 15.75 -2.64 14.12
N PHE A 358 15.12 -2.10 13.11
CA PHE A 358 15.44 -2.37 11.70
C PHE A 358 15.99 -1.12 11.02
N THR A 359 17.25 -1.19 10.62
CA THR A 359 17.80 -0.23 9.65
C THR A 359 17.27 -0.59 8.28
N ILE A 360 16.85 0.42 7.52
CA ILE A 360 16.33 0.29 6.17
C ILE A 360 17.13 1.18 5.23
N GLY A 361 17.41 0.73 4.03
CA GLY A 361 18.14 1.55 3.06
C GLY A 361 18.66 0.78 1.86
N LEU A 362 19.26 1.55 0.98
CA LEU A 362 19.86 1.06 -0.25
C LEU A 362 21.23 0.42 0.01
N GLY A 363 21.76 -0.22 -1.01
CA GLY A 363 23.09 -0.81 -1.00
C GLY A 363 23.64 -0.98 -2.41
N LEU A 364 24.90 -1.39 -2.52
CA LEU A 364 25.56 -1.68 -3.79
C LEU A 364 26.36 -2.96 -3.70
N ASN A 365 25.93 -3.99 -4.42
CA ASN A 365 26.68 -5.23 -4.54
C ASN A 365 27.83 -5.06 -5.53
N LYS A 366 28.99 -5.65 -5.21
CA LYS A 366 30.08 -5.76 -6.18
C LYS A 366 29.62 -6.54 -7.40
N CYS A 367 30.18 -6.17 -8.56
CA CYS A 367 29.99 -6.95 -9.77
C CYS A 367 30.56 -8.37 -9.58
N PRO A 368 29.76 -9.44 -9.78
CA PRO A 368 30.27 -10.80 -9.74
C PRO A 368 31.37 -11.01 -10.80
N SER A 369 32.39 -11.79 -10.47
CA SER A 369 33.56 -12.00 -11.35
C SER A 369 33.24 -12.67 -12.69
N ASN A 370 32.11 -13.38 -12.76
CA ASN A 370 31.60 -14.02 -13.99
C ASN A 370 30.68 -13.11 -14.83
N PHE A 371 30.43 -11.86 -14.38
CA PHE A 371 29.61 -10.88 -15.09
C PHE A 371 30.47 -9.96 -15.95
N ASN A 372 29.91 -9.53 -17.08
CA ASN A 372 30.52 -8.50 -17.93
C ASN A 372 30.04 -7.10 -17.54
N SER A 373 30.64 -6.06 -18.12
CA SER A 373 30.30 -4.66 -17.83
C SER A 373 28.83 -4.30 -18.09
N ASN A 374 28.16 -4.98 -19.03
CA ASN A 374 26.74 -4.74 -19.34
C ASN A 374 25.80 -5.27 -18.25
N GLN A 375 26.29 -6.14 -17.38
CA GLN A 375 25.54 -6.70 -16.26
C GLN A 375 25.80 -5.98 -14.94
N CYS A 376 26.63 -4.94 -14.93
CA CYS A 376 27.00 -4.15 -13.75
C CYS A 376 26.99 -2.65 -14.09
N GLN A 377 25.80 -2.12 -14.35
CA GLN A 377 25.59 -0.73 -14.75
C GLN A 377 25.09 0.16 -13.58
N GLY A 378 25.10 -0.34 -12.37
CA GLY A 378 24.93 0.48 -11.17
C GLY A 378 26.11 1.43 -10.95
N PRO A 379 26.06 2.33 -9.97
CA PRO A 379 27.11 3.30 -9.69
C PRO A 379 28.50 2.65 -9.56
N ASN A 380 29.49 3.17 -10.29
CA ASN A 380 30.86 2.65 -10.33
C ASN A 380 30.99 1.16 -10.74
N GLY A 381 30.14 0.68 -11.63
CA GLY A 381 30.18 -0.71 -12.09
C GLY A 381 29.71 -1.72 -11.05
N THR A 382 28.78 -1.33 -10.20
CA THR A 382 28.12 -2.16 -9.18
C THR A 382 26.71 -2.57 -9.63
N ARG A 383 25.97 -3.18 -8.72
CA ARG A 383 24.55 -3.51 -8.87
C ARG A 383 23.78 -2.96 -7.68
N PHE A 384 22.65 -2.29 -7.91
CA PHE A 384 21.79 -1.86 -6.83
C PHE A 384 21.27 -3.05 -6.02
N THR A 385 21.16 -2.85 -4.72
CA THR A 385 20.52 -3.73 -3.75
C THR A 385 19.90 -2.87 -2.64
N SER A 386 19.17 -3.48 -1.75
CA SER A 386 18.64 -2.85 -0.54
C SER A 386 18.51 -3.87 0.58
N SER A 387 18.35 -3.43 1.82
CA SER A 387 18.34 -4.36 2.95
C SER A 387 17.62 -3.80 4.17
N MET A 388 17.12 -4.72 5.00
CA MET A 388 16.79 -4.48 6.40
C MET A 388 17.84 -5.16 7.27
N ASN A 389 18.44 -4.44 8.23
CA ASN A 389 19.51 -4.96 9.10
C ASN A 389 20.63 -5.68 8.35
N ASN A 390 21.07 -5.11 7.23
CA ASN A 390 22.11 -5.69 6.37
C ASN A 390 21.74 -7.05 5.75
N VAL A 391 20.46 -7.43 5.73
CA VAL A 391 19.94 -8.61 5.03
C VAL A 391 19.13 -8.14 3.83
N SER A 392 19.58 -8.47 2.62
CA SER A 392 18.83 -8.30 1.38
C SER A 392 17.98 -9.55 1.17
N PHE A 393 16.67 -9.39 1.22
CA PHE A 393 15.73 -10.50 1.15
C PHE A 393 15.75 -11.15 -0.24
N VAL A 394 15.74 -12.48 -0.26
CA VAL A 394 15.67 -13.29 -1.47
C VAL A 394 14.39 -14.12 -1.43
N LEU A 395 13.54 -13.98 -2.44
CA LEU A 395 12.34 -14.81 -2.61
C LEU A 395 12.73 -16.27 -2.85
N PRO A 396 12.09 -17.24 -2.21
CA PRO A 396 12.20 -18.65 -2.59
C PRO A 396 11.67 -18.88 -4.01
N SER A 397 11.96 -20.05 -4.57
CA SER A 397 11.55 -20.40 -5.95
C SER A 397 10.90 -21.77 -6.09
N LYS A 398 10.85 -22.57 -5.02
CA LYS A 398 10.34 -23.96 -5.04
C LYS A 398 9.12 -24.17 -4.16
N PHE A 399 9.00 -23.44 -3.09
CA PHE A 399 7.87 -23.45 -2.16
C PHE A 399 7.63 -22.03 -1.69
N SER A 400 6.40 -21.68 -1.35
CA SER A 400 6.18 -20.49 -0.55
C SER A 400 6.67 -20.74 0.89
N ILE A 401 7.03 -19.66 1.59
CA ILE A 401 7.49 -19.77 2.99
C ILE A 401 6.40 -20.39 3.86
N LEU A 402 5.12 -20.01 3.64
CA LEU A 402 3.99 -20.55 4.38
C LEU A 402 3.79 -22.05 4.11
N GLN A 403 3.86 -22.50 2.85
CA GLN A 403 3.79 -23.93 2.53
C GLN A 403 4.95 -24.70 3.14
N ALA A 404 6.18 -24.19 3.03
CA ALA A 404 7.36 -24.82 3.62
C ALA A 404 7.24 -24.94 5.13
N HIS A 405 6.72 -23.90 5.80
CA HIS A 405 6.49 -23.93 7.24
C HIS A 405 5.45 -25.00 7.63
N LYS A 406 4.27 -24.99 6.98
CA LYS A 406 3.19 -25.94 7.31
C LYS A 406 3.51 -27.39 6.97
N LEU A 407 4.29 -27.64 5.92
CA LEU A 407 4.70 -28.99 5.51
C LEU A 407 6.03 -29.45 6.14
N GLY A 408 6.71 -28.61 6.92
CA GLY A 408 7.99 -28.92 7.54
C GLY A 408 9.15 -29.07 6.55
N VAL A 409 9.06 -28.42 5.37
CA VAL A 409 10.10 -28.46 4.32
C VAL A 409 11.30 -27.63 4.74
N GLN A 410 12.46 -28.27 4.81
CA GLN A 410 13.71 -27.62 5.22
C GLN A 410 14.44 -26.95 4.06
N GLY A 411 15.28 -25.95 4.36
CA GLY A 411 16.16 -25.31 3.39
C GLY A 411 15.52 -24.23 2.51
N ILE A 412 14.27 -23.84 2.78
CA ILE A 412 13.57 -22.75 2.07
C ILE A 412 13.85 -21.40 2.76
N PHE A 413 13.90 -21.37 4.06
CA PHE A 413 14.21 -20.17 4.87
C PHE A 413 14.96 -20.54 6.14
N THR A 414 15.51 -19.51 6.81
CA THR A 414 16.11 -19.64 8.16
C THR A 414 15.42 -18.68 9.12
N THR A 415 15.48 -18.97 10.44
CA THR A 415 14.79 -18.18 11.47
C THR A 415 15.77 -17.28 12.26
N ASP A 416 16.82 -16.83 11.62
CA ASP A 416 17.92 -16.05 12.20
C ASP A 416 18.00 -14.62 11.65
N PHE A 417 16.86 -14.03 11.27
CA PHE A 417 16.85 -12.62 10.93
C PHE A 417 17.26 -11.78 12.14
N PRO A 418 18.23 -10.84 12.00
CA PRO A 418 18.75 -10.10 13.15
C PRO A 418 17.73 -9.10 13.69
N ALA A 419 17.36 -9.25 14.96
CA ALA A 419 16.44 -8.34 15.66
C ALA A 419 16.96 -6.89 15.78
N LYS A 420 18.28 -6.70 15.64
CA LYS A 420 18.97 -5.40 15.69
C LYS A 420 20.05 -5.35 14.61
N PRO A 421 20.42 -4.14 14.11
CA PRO A 421 21.47 -4.05 13.12
C PRO A 421 22.78 -4.68 13.64
N PRO A 422 23.45 -5.49 12.81
CA PRO A 422 24.68 -6.20 13.23
C PRO A 422 25.83 -5.23 13.53
N VAL A 423 25.79 -4.03 12.99
CA VAL A 423 26.76 -2.96 13.23
C VAL A 423 26.01 -1.69 13.60
N LYS A 424 26.42 -1.05 14.69
CA LYS A 424 25.93 0.27 15.09
C LYS A 424 26.83 1.34 14.49
N PHE A 425 26.24 2.30 13.80
CA PHE A 425 26.92 3.43 13.15
C PHE A 425 26.03 4.68 13.21
N ASP A 426 26.51 5.82 12.74
CA ASP A 426 25.66 6.99 12.49
C ASP A 426 24.83 6.74 11.23
N TYR A 427 23.56 6.36 11.40
CA TYR A 427 22.69 5.91 10.32
C TYR A 427 22.39 7.02 9.31
N THR A 428 22.32 8.28 9.77
CA THR A 428 21.98 9.44 8.94
C THR A 428 23.20 10.29 8.57
N GLY A 429 24.40 9.87 8.97
CA GLY A 429 25.66 10.52 8.68
C GLY A 429 26.36 9.99 7.45
N ASN A 430 27.66 10.18 7.39
CA ASN A 430 28.51 9.66 6.31
C ASN A 430 28.82 8.18 6.54
N VAL A 431 28.04 7.29 5.93
CA VAL A 431 28.16 5.85 6.13
C VAL A 431 29.33 5.26 5.35
N SER A 432 30.17 4.47 6.04
CA SER A 432 31.31 3.79 5.41
C SER A 432 30.84 2.86 4.28
N ARG A 433 31.54 2.91 3.14
CA ARG A 433 31.26 2.01 1.99
C ARG A 433 31.38 0.53 2.31
N SER A 434 32.07 0.14 3.37
CA SER A 434 32.13 -1.26 3.83
C SER A 434 30.78 -1.79 4.30
N LEU A 435 29.84 -0.91 4.66
CA LEU A 435 28.47 -1.26 5.09
C LEU A 435 27.46 -1.25 3.94
N TRP A 436 27.88 -0.97 2.72
CA TRP A 436 26.96 -0.84 1.57
C TRP A 436 26.56 -2.17 0.94
N GLN A 437 27.30 -3.24 1.24
CA GLN A 437 27.08 -4.57 0.67
C GLN A 437 26.39 -5.48 1.68
N PRO A 438 25.06 -5.70 1.56
CA PRO A 438 24.34 -6.60 2.44
C PRO A 438 24.61 -8.07 2.10
N ILE A 439 24.27 -8.95 3.06
CA ILE A 439 24.19 -10.39 2.82
C ILE A 439 22.81 -10.73 2.22
N GLN A 440 22.79 -11.70 1.31
CA GLN A 440 21.53 -12.17 0.72
C GLN A 440 21.01 -13.39 1.46
N GLY A 441 19.68 -13.48 1.66
CA GLY A 441 19.08 -14.65 2.27
C GLY A 441 17.58 -14.53 2.49
N THR A 442 16.93 -15.69 2.60
CA THR A 442 15.53 -15.81 3.02
C THR A 442 15.50 -16.03 4.53
N LYS A 443 15.64 -14.93 5.28
CA LYS A 443 15.67 -14.95 6.73
C LYS A 443 14.37 -14.42 7.29
N VAL A 444 13.78 -15.10 8.28
CA VAL A 444 12.51 -14.73 8.91
C VAL A 444 12.69 -14.47 10.41
N THR A 445 11.85 -13.62 10.97
CA THR A 445 11.72 -13.41 12.42
C THR A 445 10.53 -14.25 12.91
N LYS A 446 10.75 -15.14 13.89
CA LYS A 446 9.68 -15.84 14.58
C LYS A 446 9.11 -14.98 15.69
N LEU A 447 7.78 -14.90 15.75
CA LEU A 447 7.02 -14.24 16.80
C LEU A 447 6.07 -15.26 17.45
N ARG A 448 5.96 -15.23 18.76
CA ARG A 448 4.95 -16.02 19.48
C ARG A 448 3.58 -15.36 19.32
N PHE A 449 2.54 -16.16 19.22
CA PHE A 449 1.16 -15.66 19.24
C PHE A 449 0.92 -14.77 20.47
N GLY A 450 0.25 -13.64 20.27
CA GLY A 450 -0.06 -12.67 21.32
C GLY A 450 1.11 -11.79 21.78
N SER A 451 2.32 -11.93 21.21
CA SER A 451 3.45 -11.06 21.56
C SER A 451 3.17 -9.60 21.20
N ARG A 452 3.47 -8.70 22.14
CA ARG A 452 3.42 -7.25 21.93
C ARG A 452 4.71 -6.78 21.31
N VAL A 453 4.64 -6.37 20.06
CA VAL A 453 5.80 -6.06 19.22
C VAL A 453 5.99 -4.56 19.10
N GLN A 454 7.20 -4.08 19.30
CA GLN A 454 7.66 -2.75 18.90
C GLN A 454 8.72 -2.88 17.82
N ILE A 455 8.60 -2.10 16.74
CA ILE A 455 9.63 -2.01 15.71
C ILE A 455 10.04 -0.55 15.54
N VAL A 456 11.33 -0.28 15.69
CA VAL A 456 11.94 0.97 15.24
C VAL A 456 12.40 0.75 13.80
N LEU A 457 11.90 1.57 12.88
CA LEU A 457 12.31 1.61 11.48
C LEU A 457 13.22 2.83 11.30
N GLN A 458 14.49 2.62 11.03
CA GLN A 458 15.50 3.67 10.89
C GLN A 458 16.00 3.76 9.45
N ASP A 459 15.68 4.85 8.75
CA ASP A 459 16.28 5.16 7.46
C ASP A 459 17.80 5.37 7.58
N THR A 460 18.54 5.00 6.54
CA THR A 460 19.99 5.11 6.49
C THR A 460 20.46 5.92 5.28
N SER A 461 21.56 6.66 5.45
CA SER A 461 22.26 7.37 4.36
C SER A 461 23.14 6.45 3.50
N ILE A 462 22.94 5.12 3.55
CA ILE A 462 23.68 4.19 2.68
C ILE A 462 23.24 4.44 1.22
N VAL A 463 24.18 4.78 0.35
CA VAL A 463 23.98 5.23 -1.03
C VAL A 463 23.29 6.59 -1.09
N THR A 464 22.03 6.68 -0.73
CA THR A 464 21.28 7.93 -0.55
C THR A 464 20.11 7.70 0.41
N PRO A 465 19.81 8.65 1.31
CA PRO A 465 18.63 8.56 2.15
C PRO A 465 17.37 8.85 1.33
N GLU A 466 16.27 8.17 1.69
CA GLU A 466 15.01 8.31 1.00
C GLU A 466 13.82 8.06 1.95
N ASN A 467 12.66 8.60 1.61
CA ASN A 467 11.41 8.25 2.30
C ASN A 467 10.98 6.85 1.89
N HIS A 468 10.83 5.96 2.87
CA HIS A 468 10.44 4.57 2.62
C HIS A 468 9.03 4.28 3.14
N PRO A 469 8.02 4.08 2.28
CA PRO A 469 6.71 3.56 2.71
C PRO A 469 6.85 2.07 3.05
N ILE A 470 6.90 1.75 4.33
CA ILE A 470 7.03 0.37 4.83
C ILE A 470 5.64 -0.17 5.13
N HIS A 471 5.26 -1.25 4.45
CA HIS A 471 4.02 -1.97 4.61
C HIS A 471 4.24 -3.30 5.35
N LEU A 472 3.31 -3.64 6.24
CA LEU A 472 3.26 -4.92 6.93
C LEU A 472 1.97 -5.64 6.57
N HIS A 473 2.09 -6.83 5.99
CA HIS A 473 0.96 -7.70 5.69
C HIS A 473 0.35 -8.31 6.96
N GLY A 474 -0.95 -8.60 6.91
CA GLY A 474 -1.66 -9.29 7.98
C GLY A 474 -1.98 -8.48 9.22
N TYR A 475 -1.52 -7.24 9.31
CA TYR A 475 -1.65 -6.40 10.50
C TYR A 475 -1.93 -4.95 10.17
N ASP A 476 -2.74 -4.32 11.03
CA ASP A 476 -2.67 -2.90 11.28
C ASP A 476 -1.77 -2.64 12.49
N PHE A 477 -1.03 -1.55 12.47
CA PHE A 477 -0.12 -1.15 13.56
C PHE A 477 -0.35 0.31 13.96
N TYR A 478 0.00 0.64 15.19
CA TYR A 478 0.00 2.00 15.69
C TYR A 478 1.33 2.69 15.39
N ILE A 479 1.32 3.84 14.73
CA ILE A 479 2.49 4.70 14.57
C ILE A 479 2.60 5.55 15.84
N VAL A 480 3.47 5.17 16.76
CA VAL A 480 3.57 5.83 18.08
C VAL A 480 4.49 7.04 18.07
N ALA A 481 5.45 7.09 17.16
CA ALA A 481 6.32 8.26 16.97
C ALA A 481 7.03 8.24 15.62
N GLU A 482 7.41 9.43 15.15
CA GLU A 482 8.28 9.66 14.00
C GLU A 482 9.26 10.79 14.32
N GLY A 483 10.47 10.74 13.76
CA GLY A 483 11.48 11.76 13.96
C GLY A 483 12.59 11.75 12.91
N PHE A 484 13.52 12.67 13.04
CA PHE A 484 14.69 12.80 12.17
C PHE A 484 15.97 12.47 12.92
N GLY A 485 17.03 12.16 12.18
CA GLY A 485 18.30 11.73 12.71
C GLY A 485 18.29 10.30 13.21
N ASN A 486 19.24 9.93 14.05
CA ASN A 486 19.30 8.61 14.66
C ASN A 486 18.32 8.51 15.83
N PHE A 487 17.56 7.42 15.88
CA PHE A 487 16.69 7.14 17.01
C PHE A 487 17.50 6.91 18.30
N ASP A 488 17.13 7.63 19.36
CA ASP A 488 17.71 7.48 20.69
C ASP A 488 16.62 7.03 21.68
N PRO A 489 16.63 5.76 22.13
CA PRO A 489 15.58 5.24 23.00
C PRO A 489 15.43 5.99 24.33
N LYS A 490 16.49 6.67 24.81
CA LYS A 490 16.44 7.45 26.05
C LYS A 490 15.74 8.80 25.88
N LYS A 491 15.90 9.42 24.73
CA LYS A 491 15.34 10.75 24.42
C LYS A 491 13.98 10.66 23.73
N ASP A 492 13.87 9.73 22.77
CA ASP A 492 12.74 9.70 21.86
C ASP A 492 11.53 8.94 22.41
N ALA A 493 11.74 8.03 23.40
CA ALA A 493 10.63 7.36 24.06
C ALA A 493 9.63 8.34 24.73
N SER A 494 10.08 9.50 25.18
CA SER A 494 9.23 10.55 25.74
C SER A 494 8.28 11.20 24.69
N LYS A 495 8.53 10.99 23.41
CA LYS A 495 7.72 11.50 22.29
C LYS A 495 6.60 10.54 21.87
N PHE A 496 6.54 9.34 22.44
CA PHE A 496 5.58 8.33 22.03
C PHE A 496 4.15 8.74 22.36
N ASN A 497 3.29 8.79 21.35
CA ASN A 497 1.87 8.93 21.52
C ASN A 497 1.28 7.52 21.82
N LEU A 498 0.97 7.26 23.07
CA LEU A 498 0.34 6.01 23.52
C LEU A 498 -1.16 6.20 23.87
N VAL A 499 -1.75 7.34 23.48
CA VAL A 499 -3.15 7.67 23.79
C VAL A 499 -4.04 7.52 22.56
N ASP A 500 -3.65 8.14 21.44
CA ASP A 500 -4.44 8.18 20.21
C ASP A 500 -3.55 8.15 18.93
N PRO A 501 -2.48 7.31 18.88
CA PRO A 501 -1.67 7.22 17.68
C PRO A 501 -2.52 6.72 16.51
N PRO A 502 -2.24 7.16 15.27
CA PRO A 502 -2.95 6.63 14.11
C PRO A 502 -2.66 5.14 13.94
N MET A 503 -3.69 4.39 13.55
CA MET A 503 -3.58 3.01 13.12
C MET A 503 -3.48 2.97 11.60
N ARG A 504 -2.47 2.28 11.08
CA ARG A 504 -2.19 2.16 9.64
C ARG A 504 -1.61 0.79 9.31
N ASN A 505 -1.57 0.43 8.03
CA ASN A 505 -0.85 -0.74 7.53
C ASN A 505 0.44 -0.36 6.77
N THR A 506 0.62 0.92 6.46
CA THR A 506 1.79 1.43 5.74
C THR A 506 2.29 2.73 6.40
N VAL A 507 3.55 2.76 6.83
CA VAL A 507 4.20 3.96 7.40
C VAL A 507 5.26 4.50 6.47
N ALA A 508 5.18 5.79 6.13
CA ALA A 508 6.19 6.46 5.33
C ALA A 508 7.35 6.91 6.24
N VAL A 509 8.37 6.07 6.41
CA VAL A 509 9.54 6.39 7.24
C VAL A 509 10.23 7.65 6.69
N PRO A 510 10.41 8.70 7.52
CA PRO A 510 10.98 9.96 7.05
C PRO A 510 12.40 9.79 6.52
N VAL A 511 12.72 10.53 5.45
CA VAL A 511 14.09 10.63 4.93
C VAL A 511 15.06 11.10 6.03
N ASN A 512 16.20 10.44 6.19
CA ASN A 512 17.14 10.69 7.30
C ASN A 512 16.46 10.65 8.68
N GLY A 513 15.51 9.75 8.86
CA GLY A 513 14.73 9.71 10.08
C GLY A 513 14.30 8.31 10.48
N TRP A 514 13.31 8.26 11.32
CA TRP A 514 12.81 7.01 11.89
C TRP A 514 11.32 7.07 12.19
N ALA A 515 10.70 5.89 12.24
CA ALA A 515 9.35 5.69 12.74
C ALA A 515 9.34 4.54 13.76
N VAL A 516 8.46 4.63 14.74
CA VAL A 516 8.23 3.54 15.72
C VAL A 516 6.80 3.07 15.59
N ILE A 517 6.64 1.77 15.35
CA ILE A 517 5.35 1.11 15.25
C ILE A 517 5.15 0.08 16.36
N ARG A 518 3.88 -0.14 16.77
CA ARG A 518 3.51 -1.18 17.72
C ARG A 518 2.28 -1.94 17.25
N PHE A 519 2.26 -3.24 17.47
CA PHE A 519 1.12 -4.12 17.22
C PHE A 519 1.17 -5.34 18.14
N VAL A 520 0.10 -6.12 18.15
CA VAL A 520 0.06 -7.44 18.79
C VAL A 520 0.13 -8.51 17.69
N ALA A 521 0.99 -9.49 17.86
CA ALA A 521 1.16 -10.61 16.92
C ALA A 521 0.05 -11.66 17.13
N ASP A 522 -1.20 -11.29 16.88
CA ASP A 522 -2.42 -12.08 17.14
C ASP A 522 -3.04 -12.72 15.89
N ASN A 523 -2.34 -12.69 14.76
CA ASN A 523 -2.76 -13.31 13.51
C ASN A 523 -1.70 -14.32 13.05
N PRO A 524 -1.89 -15.63 13.28
CA PRO A 524 -0.92 -16.66 12.92
C PRO A 524 -0.72 -16.75 11.41
N GLY A 525 0.51 -17.00 10.99
CA GLY A 525 0.84 -17.11 9.57
C GLY A 525 2.22 -16.61 9.22
N VAL A 526 2.41 -16.30 7.95
CA VAL A 526 3.66 -15.78 7.38
C VAL A 526 3.38 -14.44 6.71
N TRP A 527 3.98 -13.38 7.24
CA TRP A 527 3.64 -12.01 6.88
C TRP A 527 4.89 -11.24 6.43
N ILE A 528 4.88 -10.79 5.19
CA ILE A 528 5.98 -9.97 4.68
C ILE A 528 5.85 -8.53 5.17
N MET A 529 6.96 -7.93 5.58
CA MET A 529 7.12 -6.50 5.76
C MET A 529 8.11 -5.98 4.73
N HIS A 530 7.72 -5.02 3.92
CA HIS A 530 8.56 -4.56 2.82
C HIS A 530 8.36 -3.08 2.51
N CYS A 531 9.35 -2.48 1.85
CA CYS A 531 9.18 -1.17 1.24
C CYS A 531 8.19 -1.26 0.08
N HIS A 532 7.22 -0.36 0.04
CA HIS A 532 6.20 -0.35 -1.01
C HIS A 532 6.62 0.40 -2.29
N LEU A 533 7.86 0.94 -2.32
CA LEU A 533 8.53 1.26 -3.57
C LEU A 533 8.94 -0.05 -4.23
N ASP A 534 8.36 -0.35 -5.39
CA ASP A 534 8.52 -1.67 -6.04
C ASP A 534 9.96 -1.94 -6.50
N VAL A 535 10.69 -0.89 -6.82
CA VAL A 535 12.12 -0.99 -7.12
C VAL A 535 12.90 -1.50 -5.89
N HIS A 536 12.54 -1.07 -4.69
CA HIS A 536 13.26 -1.44 -3.47
C HIS A 536 12.95 -2.86 -3.00
N ILE A 537 11.70 -3.32 -3.10
CA ILE A 537 11.40 -4.73 -2.82
C ILE A 537 12.11 -5.64 -3.83
N GLY A 538 12.18 -5.24 -5.10
CA GLY A 538 12.94 -5.93 -6.13
C GLY A 538 14.44 -6.00 -5.85
N TRP A 539 14.99 -5.06 -5.09
CA TRP A 539 16.38 -5.05 -4.62
C TRP A 539 16.59 -5.74 -3.27
N GLY A 540 15.51 -6.20 -2.61
CA GLY A 540 15.55 -6.98 -1.38
C GLY A 540 15.20 -6.22 -0.10
N LEU A 541 14.53 -5.04 -0.17
CA LEU A 541 14.08 -4.29 1.02
C LEU A 541 12.80 -4.92 1.61
N ALA A 542 12.97 -6.09 2.19
CA ALA A 542 11.92 -6.84 2.84
C ALA A 542 12.46 -7.70 3.98
N THR A 543 11.56 -8.11 4.86
CA THR A 543 11.73 -9.19 5.84
C THR A 543 10.39 -9.91 6.02
N VAL A 544 10.38 -11.04 6.71
CA VAL A 544 9.17 -11.85 6.93
C VAL A 544 9.03 -12.18 8.41
N PHE A 545 7.82 -12.02 8.93
CA PHE A 545 7.44 -12.53 10.24
C PHE A 545 6.73 -13.87 10.09
N LEU A 546 7.15 -14.86 10.86
CA LEU A 546 6.46 -16.11 11.07
C LEU A 546 5.82 -16.04 12.45
N VAL A 547 4.51 -15.84 12.51
CA VAL A 547 3.74 -15.80 13.75
C VAL A 547 3.21 -17.21 14.03
N GLU A 548 3.60 -17.76 15.17
CA GLU A 548 3.22 -19.11 15.57
C GLU A 548 1.72 -19.20 15.87
N ASP A 549 1.15 -20.40 15.73
CA ASP A 549 -0.22 -20.67 16.16
C ASP A 549 -0.31 -20.53 17.70
N GLY A 550 -1.45 -20.02 18.19
CA GLY A 550 -1.78 -20.01 19.62
C GLY A 550 -2.37 -21.33 20.09
N GLU A 551 -2.83 -21.39 21.35
CA GLU A 551 -3.39 -22.61 21.96
C GLU A 551 -4.88 -22.81 21.65
N GLY A 552 -5.59 -21.74 21.27
CA GLY A 552 -7.03 -21.76 20.99
C GLY A 552 -7.37 -22.20 19.56
N LEU A 553 -8.55 -22.76 19.37
CA LEU A 553 -9.05 -23.20 18.05
C LEU A 553 -9.09 -22.07 17.00
N LEU A 554 -9.31 -20.83 17.44
CA LEU A 554 -9.35 -19.65 16.55
C LEU A 554 -8.01 -18.92 16.49
N GLU A 555 -6.98 -19.47 17.08
CA GLU A 555 -5.62 -18.89 17.17
C GLU A 555 -4.64 -19.62 16.24
N SER A 556 -5.14 -20.28 15.21
CA SER A 556 -4.34 -20.95 14.19
C SER A 556 -4.81 -20.56 12.80
N ILE A 557 -3.90 -20.60 11.83
CA ILE A 557 -4.25 -20.44 10.41
C ILE A 557 -5.17 -21.58 9.95
N GLU A 558 -6.13 -21.28 9.11
CA GLU A 558 -7.00 -22.28 8.47
C GLU A 558 -6.20 -23.26 7.61
N ALA A 559 -6.81 -24.40 7.29
CA ALA A 559 -6.21 -25.35 6.36
C ALA A 559 -6.00 -24.73 4.97
N PRO A 560 -4.98 -25.16 4.23
CA PRO A 560 -4.78 -24.68 2.86
C PRO A 560 -5.98 -25.05 1.99
N PRO A 561 -6.43 -24.13 1.10
CA PRO A 561 -7.49 -24.44 0.16
C PRO A 561 -7.05 -25.50 -0.86
N GLU A 562 -8.03 -26.28 -1.37
CA GLU A 562 -7.76 -27.39 -2.31
C GLU A 562 -7.17 -26.91 -3.65
N ASP A 563 -7.54 -25.70 -4.08
CA ASP A 563 -7.08 -25.08 -5.33
C ASP A 563 -5.81 -24.20 -5.16
N LEU A 564 -5.09 -24.35 -4.02
CA LEU A 564 -3.85 -23.58 -3.80
C LEU A 564 -2.84 -23.84 -4.91
N PRO A 565 -2.28 -22.80 -5.58
CA PRO A 565 -1.35 -22.98 -6.68
C PRO A 565 -0.12 -23.79 -6.30
N LEU A 566 0.23 -24.73 -7.17
CA LEU A 566 1.44 -25.53 -7.01
C LEU A 566 2.68 -24.73 -7.44
N CYS A 567 3.77 -24.90 -6.74
CA CYS A 567 5.06 -24.31 -7.11
C CYS A 567 5.75 -25.13 -8.29
#